data_afd4477d2145bec9e8745a92c60f0cb3
#
_entry.id   afd4477d2145bec9e8745a92c60f0cb3
#
_cell.length_a   1.000
_cell.length_b   1.000
_cell.length_c   1.000
_cell.angle_alpha   90.00
_cell.angle_beta   90.00
_cell.angle_gamma   90.00
#
_symmetry.space_group_name_H-M   'P 1'
#
loop_
_entity.id
_entity.type
_entity.pdbx_description
1 polymer ?
#
loop_
_entity_poly.entity_id
_entity_poly.type
_entity_poly.pdbx_seq_one_letter_code
_entity_poly.pdbx_strand_id
1 'polypeptide(L)'
;MTLKDLKLNEFNSTRILHDDLLKQVSAILRGVNVPEEHADITSKILVSASLRGVDTHGVGNAVRYSIAIEKGEYTIPQSIEIISETDTTSLLSCGNGLGFVAAYKGMEMSISKAKDFGVGMATIKDGHHIGMVAYYPMMALTHDMIGLAMTNASPSVRPALGARPRIGTNPIAFAAPAGEQRDFILDMATSTVASGKIGLAKRLGVKIPAGWAVTAEGEPLTEPLGDRGEHWAMNPLGNTREQGSHKGYGLGLVVDILCGVLSGGGYGTQLSAGENMSFMMAIDIAKFRNVDDFKSMMDDMISEMHATPSISSEERVLVAGDPEADIQEDRLKNGVPVENNQYDELRDRASNLGVEIFI
;
A
#
# COMPACT_ATOMS: atom_id res chain seq x y z
N MET A 1 1.75 23.79 10.91
CA MET A 1 0.97 22.81 10.13
C MET A 1 1.08 21.44 10.82
N THR A 2 -0.03 20.83 11.07
CA THR A 2 -0.11 19.49 11.66
C THR A 2 -0.55 18.50 10.58
N LEU A 3 -0.36 17.20 10.81
CA LEU A 3 -0.89 16.16 9.92
C LEU A 3 -2.43 16.26 9.74
N LYS A 4 -3.11 16.97 10.66
CA LYS A 4 -4.56 17.27 10.57
C LYS A 4 -4.91 18.14 9.35
N ASP A 5 -3.95 18.97 8.90
CA ASP A 5 -4.15 19.89 7.75
C ASP A 5 -4.08 19.17 6.39
N LEU A 6 -3.68 17.90 6.38
CA LEU A 6 -3.61 17.03 5.19
C LEU A 6 -4.80 16.06 5.07
N LYS A 7 -5.90 16.28 5.79
CA LYS A 7 -7.11 15.45 5.70
C LYS A 7 -8.11 16.05 4.72
N LEU A 8 -8.80 15.19 3.97
CA LEU A 8 -9.99 15.57 3.23
C LEU A 8 -11.08 16.01 4.22
N ASN A 9 -11.84 17.03 3.85
CA ASN A 9 -12.94 17.57 4.65
C ASN A 9 -14.19 17.77 3.78
N GLU A 10 -15.32 18.07 4.41
CA GLU A 10 -16.61 18.22 3.74
C GLU A 10 -16.67 19.35 2.70
N PHE A 11 -15.77 20.33 2.75
CA PHE A 11 -15.76 21.46 1.82
C PHE A 11 -15.05 21.13 0.49
N ASN A 12 -14.20 20.09 0.46
CA ASN A 12 -13.40 19.73 -0.70
C ASN A 12 -13.60 18.28 -1.17
N SER A 13 -14.60 17.59 -0.66
CA SER A 13 -14.89 16.21 -1.02
C SER A 13 -16.39 15.92 -1.12
N THR A 14 -16.75 14.98 -1.97
CA THR A 14 -18.08 14.39 -2.12
C THR A 14 -18.09 13.00 -1.51
N ARG A 15 -19.07 12.67 -0.66
CA ARG A 15 -19.20 11.31 -0.08
C ARG A 15 -19.98 10.42 -1.03
N ILE A 16 -19.43 9.24 -1.31
CA ILE A 16 -19.98 8.25 -2.25
C ILE A 16 -20.04 6.90 -1.54
N LEU A 17 -21.11 6.15 -1.76
CA LEU A 17 -21.23 4.80 -1.22
C LEU A 17 -20.15 3.90 -1.83
N HIS A 18 -19.56 3.04 -0.99
CA HIS A 18 -18.47 2.17 -1.43
C HIS A 18 -18.88 1.20 -2.55
N ASP A 19 -20.14 0.73 -2.56
CA ASP A 19 -20.67 -0.13 -3.62
C ASP A 19 -20.72 0.58 -4.98
N ASP A 20 -21.05 1.87 -5.00
CA ASP A 20 -21.08 2.64 -6.23
C ASP A 20 -19.65 2.95 -6.72
N LEU A 21 -18.71 3.17 -5.79
CA LEU A 21 -17.29 3.27 -6.14
C LEU A 21 -16.74 1.96 -6.71
N LEU A 22 -17.09 0.80 -6.17
CA LEU A 22 -16.70 -0.49 -6.72
C LEU A 22 -17.17 -0.64 -8.17
N LYS A 23 -18.45 -0.37 -8.42
CA LYS A 23 -19.02 -0.42 -9.78
C LYS A 23 -18.32 0.57 -10.72
N GLN A 24 -18.11 1.81 -10.25
CA GLN A 24 -17.51 2.86 -11.08
C GLN A 24 -16.07 2.54 -11.46
N VAL A 25 -15.25 2.10 -10.51
CA VAL A 25 -13.85 1.75 -10.77
C VAL A 25 -13.77 0.53 -11.68
N SER A 26 -14.58 -0.53 -11.43
CA SER A 26 -14.65 -1.71 -12.29
C SER A 26 -15.09 -1.34 -13.73
N ALA A 27 -16.11 -0.49 -13.90
CA ALA A 27 -16.56 -0.03 -15.19
C ALA A 27 -15.47 0.72 -15.98
N ILE A 28 -14.75 1.65 -15.33
CA ILE A 28 -13.63 2.37 -15.94
C ILE A 28 -12.53 1.41 -16.43
N LEU A 29 -12.14 0.44 -15.61
CA LEU A 29 -11.09 -0.53 -15.94
C LEU A 29 -11.54 -1.45 -17.10
N ARG A 30 -12.79 -1.92 -17.08
CA ARG A 30 -13.36 -2.71 -18.16
C ARG A 30 -13.47 -1.90 -19.46
N GLY A 31 -13.76 -0.60 -19.35
CA GLY A 31 -13.79 0.32 -20.51
C GLY A 31 -12.45 0.44 -21.24
N VAL A 32 -11.34 0.06 -20.61
CA VAL A 32 -9.99 -0.02 -21.23
C VAL A 32 -9.53 -1.47 -21.41
N ASN A 33 -10.47 -2.39 -21.61
CA ASN A 33 -10.26 -3.82 -21.92
C ASN A 33 -9.60 -4.65 -20.81
N VAL A 34 -9.64 -4.21 -19.55
CA VAL A 34 -9.26 -5.06 -18.42
C VAL A 34 -10.31 -6.16 -18.25
N PRO A 35 -9.92 -7.46 -18.19
CA PRO A 35 -10.85 -8.55 -17.92
C PRO A 35 -11.65 -8.32 -16.64
N GLU A 36 -12.90 -8.76 -16.59
CA GLU A 36 -13.83 -8.51 -15.48
C GLU A 36 -13.25 -8.91 -14.13
N GLU A 37 -12.71 -10.13 -14.00
CA GLU A 37 -12.08 -10.61 -12.78
C GLU A 37 -10.93 -9.70 -12.30
N HIS A 38 -10.08 -9.24 -13.23
CA HIS A 38 -8.96 -8.36 -12.91
C HIS A 38 -9.43 -6.94 -12.54
N ALA A 39 -10.48 -6.44 -13.19
CA ALA A 39 -11.10 -5.18 -12.86
C ALA A 39 -11.72 -5.22 -11.46
N ASP A 40 -12.39 -6.30 -11.09
CA ASP A 40 -13.01 -6.49 -9.79
C ASP A 40 -11.97 -6.62 -8.66
N ILE A 41 -10.89 -7.38 -8.87
CA ILE A 41 -9.77 -7.44 -7.91
C ILE A 41 -9.19 -6.05 -7.69
N THR A 42 -8.88 -5.34 -8.78
CA THR A 42 -8.27 -4.01 -8.71
C THR A 42 -9.19 -2.99 -8.04
N SER A 43 -10.50 -3.00 -8.37
CA SER A 43 -11.47 -2.09 -7.76
C SER A 43 -11.66 -2.36 -6.26
N LYS A 44 -11.72 -3.62 -5.83
CA LYS A 44 -11.78 -3.98 -4.41
C LYS A 44 -10.57 -3.44 -3.62
N ILE A 45 -9.37 -3.55 -4.17
CA ILE A 45 -8.15 -3.06 -3.51
C ILE A 45 -8.17 -1.54 -3.42
N LEU A 46 -8.54 -0.82 -4.49
CA LEU A 46 -8.61 0.64 -4.50
C LEU A 46 -9.71 1.18 -3.57
N VAL A 47 -10.88 0.55 -3.57
CA VAL A 47 -11.97 0.94 -2.67
C VAL A 47 -11.64 0.61 -1.21
N SER A 48 -11.01 -0.53 -0.93
CA SER A 48 -10.52 -0.87 0.41
C SER A 48 -9.53 0.17 0.93
N ALA A 49 -8.60 0.63 0.09
CA ALA A 49 -7.67 1.70 0.46
C ALA A 49 -8.43 3.00 0.82
N SER A 50 -9.40 3.40 0.00
CA SER A 50 -10.24 4.55 0.31
C SER A 50 -11.10 4.36 1.55
N LEU A 51 -11.68 3.18 1.78
CA LEU A 51 -12.44 2.87 3.01
C LEU A 51 -11.58 3.03 4.26
N ARG A 52 -10.34 2.59 4.21
CA ARG A 52 -9.39 2.64 5.33
C ARG A 52 -8.63 3.97 5.47
N GLY A 53 -8.99 5.00 4.70
CA GLY A 53 -8.34 6.32 4.81
C GLY A 53 -6.97 6.42 4.14
N VAL A 54 -6.57 5.42 3.36
CA VAL A 54 -5.33 5.42 2.58
C VAL A 54 -5.59 6.05 1.20
N ASP A 55 -6.15 7.26 1.18
CA ASP A 55 -6.67 7.93 -0.02
C ASP A 55 -5.62 8.16 -1.11
N THR A 56 -4.34 8.23 -0.74
CA THR A 56 -3.23 8.32 -1.70
C THR A 56 -3.09 7.08 -2.59
N HIS A 57 -3.67 5.95 -2.17
CA HIS A 57 -3.67 4.66 -2.88
C HIS A 57 -5.11 4.21 -3.24
N GLY A 58 -6.09 5.10 -3.06
CA GLY A 58 -7.51 4.82 -3.23
C GLY A 58 -8.03 5.05 -4.66
N VAL A 59 -9.35 5.19 -4.75
CA VAL A 59 -10.13 5.23 -6.00
C VAL A 59 -9.73 6.33 -6.97
N GLY A 60 -9.21 7.47 -6.50
CA GLY A 60 -8.69 8.54 -7.35
C GLY A 60 -7.55 8.10 -8.30
N ASN A 61 -6.90 6.98 -8.03
CA ASN A 61 -5.87 6.44 -8.93
C ASN A 61 -6.44 5.66 -10.13
N ALA A 62 -7.73 5.30 -10.13
CA ALA A 62 -8.34 4.51 -11.21
C ALA A 62 -8.21 5.21 -12.57
N VAL A 63 -8.38 6.53 -12.61
CA VAL A 63 -8.21 7.35 -13.82
C VAL A 63 -6.79 7.22 -14.36
N ARG A 64 -5.80 7.41 -13.50
CA ARG A 64 -4.38 7.29 -13.88
C ARG A 64 -4.04 5.92 -14.47
N TYR A 65 -4.50 4.84 -13.82
CA TYR A 65 -4.27 3.48 -14.31
C TYR A 65 -4.96 3.24 -15.65
N SER A 66 -6.21 3.67 -15.81
CA SER A 66 -6.93 3.50 -17.08
C SER A 66 -6.25 4.23 -18.24
N ILE A 67 -5.70 5.44 -18.00
CA ILE A 67 -4.94 6.20 -19.01
C ILE A 67 -3.61 5.50 -19.34
N ALA A 68 -2.90 4.99 -18.33
CA ALA A 68 -1.66 4.26 -18.56
C ALA A 68 -1.87 2.96 -19.35
N ILE A 69 -2.99 2.25 -19.10
CA ILE A 69 -3.40 1.09 -19.88
C ILE A 69 -3.66 1.45 -21.35
N GLU A 70 -4.41 2.52 -21.63
CA GLU A 70 -4.66 2.99 -23.01
C GLU A 70 -3.37 3.38 -23.75
N LYS A 71 -2.38 3.91 -23.02
CA LYS A 71 -1.07 4.23 -23.58
C LYS A 71 -0.18 3.01 -23.82
N GLY A 72 -0.63 1.81 -23.43
CA GLY A 72 0.15 0.58 -23.58
C GLY A 72 1.28 0.44 -22.56
N GLU A 73 1.22 1.16 -21.46
CA GLU A 73 2.19 1.03 -20.36
C GLU A 73 1.99 -0.28 -19.57
N TYR A 74 0.81 -0.90 -19.71
CA TYR A 74 0.43 -2.19 -19.13
C TYR A 74 0.03 -3.18 -20.21
N THR A 75 0.43 -4.44 -20.07
CA THR A 75 -0.03 -5.54 -20.93
C THR A 75 -1.43 -5.98 -20.49
N ILE A 76 -2.43 -5.77 -21.34
CA ILE A 76 -3.81 -6.18 -21.15
C ILE A 76 -4.32 -6.88 -22.41
N PRO A 77 -4.95 -8.07 -22.31
CA PRO A 77 -5.17 -8.86 -21.11
C PRO A 77 -3.88 -9.39 -20.51
N GLN A 78 -3.85 -9.41 -19.18
CA GLN A 78 -2.70 -9.87 -18.41
C GLN A 78 -2.68 -11.39 -18.27
N SER A 79 -1.50 -12.00 -18.41
CA SER A 79 -1.24 -13.40 -18.06
C SER A 79 -0.20 -13.46 -16.94
N ILE A 80 -0.54 -14.09 -15.83
CA ILE A 80 0.39 -14.33 -14.72
C ILE A 80 1.02 -15.71 -14.93
N GLU A 81 2.34 -15.75 -15.07
CA GLU A 81 3.11 -16.98 -15.26
C GLU A 81 3.72 -17.46 -13.95
N ILE A 82 3.59 -18.74 -13.65
CA ILE A 82 4.34 -19.40 -12.58
C ILE A 82 5.67 -19.86 -13.16
N ILE A 83 6.76 -19.13 -12.83
CA ILE A 83 8.10 -19.44 -13.35
C ILE A 83 8.72 -20.61 -12.60
N SER A 84 8.51 -20.66 -11.29
CA SER A 84 9.03 -21.72 -10.42
C SER A 84 8.11 -21.91 -9.22
N GLU A 85 7.94 -23.14 -8.80
CA GLU A 85 7.07 -23.50 -7.69
C GLU A 85 7.65 -24.69 -6.92
N THR A 86 7.53 -24.61 -5.59
CA THR A 86 7.79 -25.71 -4.64
C THR A 86 6.58 -25.84 -3.70
N ASP A 87 6.66 -26.74 -2.75
CA ASP A 87 5.61 -26.92 -1.74
C ASP A 87 5.31 -25.64 -0.95
N THR A 88 6.32 -24.81 -0.69
CA THR A 88 6.19 -23.60 0.16
C THR A 88 6.49 -22.29 -0.55
N THR A 89 7.05 -22.30 -1.75
CA THR A 89 7.47 -21.09 -2.45
C THR A 89 6.94 -21.03 -3.87
N SER A 90 6.77 -19.81 -4.40
CA SER A 90 6.41 -19.54 -5.79
C SER A 90 7.16 -18.31 -6.31
N LEU A 91 7.64 -18.39 -7.55
CA LEU A 91 8.11 -17.23 -8.32
C LEU A 91 7.14 -16.99 -9.46
N LEU A 92 6.57 -15.78 -9.49
CA LEU A 92 5.58 -15.37 -10.49
C LEU A 92 6.14 -14.25 -11.37
N SER A 93 5.74 -14.23 -12.65
CA SER A 93 5.83 -13.04 -13.48
C SER A 93 4.46 -12.41 -13.62
N CYS A 94 4.37 -11.10 -13.40
CA CYS A 94 3.18 -10.30 -13.62
C CYS A 94 2.91 -10.06 -15.13
N GLY A 95 3.88 -10.32 -16.00
CA GLY A 95 3.77 -10.12 -17.44
C GLY A 95 3.58 -8.66 -17.84
N ASN A 96 4.14 -7.72 -17.08
CA ASN A 96 3.97 -6.28 -17.26
C ASN A 96 2.51 -5.81 -17.16
N GLY A 97 1.66 -6.55 -16.45
CA GLY A 97 0.24 -6.22 -16.24
C GLY A 97 -0.01 -5.48 -14.91
N LEU A 98 -1.25 -5.52 -14.45
CA LEU A 98 -1.67 -4.91 -13.19
C LEU A 98 -1.03 -5.62 -12.00
N GLY A 99 -0.18 -4.91 -11.27
CA GLY A 99 0.46 -5.44 -10.06
C GLY A 99 -0.54 -5.92 -9.00
N PHE A 100 -1.70 -5.28 -8.91
CA PHE A 100 -2.83 -5.67 -8.05
C PHE A 100 -3.22 -7.14 -8.19
N VAL A 101 -3.39 -7.59 -9.44
CA VAL A 101 -3.85 -8.95 -9.74
C VAL A 101 -2.78 -9.98 -9.43
N ALA A 102 -1.52 -9.70 -9.79
CA ALA A 102 -0.42 -10.61 -9.52
C ALA A 102 -0.14 -10.72 -8.01
N ALA A 103 -0.19 -9.61 -7.27
CA ALA A 103 -0.04 -9.60 -5.82
C ALA A 103 -1.18 -10.34 -5.11
N TYR A 104 -2.43 -10.15 -5.56
CA TYR A 104 -3.58 -10.90 -5.07
C TYR A 104 -3.37 -12.41 -5.27
N LYS A 105 -3.02 -12.82 -6.49
CA LYS A 105 -2.73 -14.22 -6.81
C LYS A 105 -1.58 -14.79 -6.01
N GLY A 106 -0.50 -14.02 -5.83
CA GLY A 106 0.65 -14.41 -5.00
C GLY A 106 0.26 -14.66 -3.54
N MET A 107 -0.64 -13.83 -2.97
CA MET A 107 -1.13 -14.03 -1.61
C MET A 107 -2.07 -15.23 -1.52
N GLU A 108 -2.97 -15.43 -2.48
CA GLU A 108 -3.82 -16.65 -2.53
C GLU A 108 -2.97 -17.94 -2.55
N MET A 109 -1.92 -17.97 -3.38
CA MET A 109 -1.00 -19.11 -3.45
C MET A 109 -0.24 -19.28 -2.12
N SER A 110 0.19 -18.19 -1.50
CA SER A 110 0.88 -18.24 -0.19
C SER A 110 -0.03 -18.78 0.91
N ILE A 111 -1.30 -18.36 0.95
CA ILE A 111 -2.31 -18.89 1.89
C ILE A 111 -2.56 -20.38 1.64
N SER A 112 -2.74 -20.80 0.39
CA SER A 112 -2.95 -22.20 0.04
C SER A 112 -1.78 -23.10 0.50
N LYS A 113 -0.55 -22.67 0.24
CA LYS A 113 0.67 -23.39 0.67
C LYS A 113 0.83 -23.41 2.19
N ALA A 114 0.52 -22.30 2.86
CA ALA A 114 0.60 -22.22 4.32
C ALA A 114 -0.38 -23.21 4.98
N LYS A 115 -1.57 -23.38 4.45
CA LYS A 115 -2.56 -24.34 4.94
C LYS A 115 -2.04 -25.77 4.96
N ASP A 116 -1.28 -26.16 3.94
CA ASP A 116 -0.74 -27.50 3.82
C ASP A 116 0.59 -27.66 4.60
N PHE A 117 1.49 -26.70 4.48
CA PHE A 117 2.89 -26.82 4.92
C PHE A 117 3.27 -25.89 6.10
N GLY A 118 2.34 -25.06 6.60
CA GLY A 118 2.57 -24.14 7.72
C GLY A 118 3.07 -22.77 7.31
N VAL A 119 3.71 -22.64 6.16
CA VAL A 119 4.16 -21.38 5.57
C VAL A 119 4.08 -21.44 4.05
N GLY A 120 3.65 -20.36 3.44
CA GLY A 120 3.68 -20.19 1.99
C GLY A 120 4.23 -18.81 1.63
N MET A 121 5.04 -18.74 0.56
CA MET A 121 5.67 -17.52 0.09
C MET A 121 5.57 -17.41 -1.42
N ALA A 122 5.38 -16.20 -1.90
CA ALA A 122 5.46 -15.88 -3.32
C ALA A 122 6.27 -14.60 -3.54
N THR A 123 7.17 -14.60 -4.52
CA THR A 123 7.80 -13.39 -5.01
C THR A 123 7.37 -13.14 -6.45
N ILE A 124 7.13 -11.88 -6.81
CA ILE A 124 6.53 -11.48 -8.07
C ILE A 124 7.44 -10.45 -8.75
N LYS A 125 7.81 -10.72 -9.99
CA LYS A 125 8.57 -9.80 -10.85
C LYS A 125 7.74 -9.29 -12.03
N ASP A 126 8.32 -8.40 -12.81
CA ASP A 126 7.75 -7.81 -14.02
C ASP A 126 6.38 -7.15 -13.76
N GLY A 127 6.26 -6.49 -12.60
CA GLY A 127 5.01 -5.92 -12.12
C GLY A 127 5.05 -4.41 -11.99
N HIS A 128 3.89 -3.88 -11.64
CA HIS A 128 3.64 -2.48 -11.39
C HIS A 128 3.10 -2.27 -9.97
N HIS A 129 2.70 -1.03 -9.68
CA HIS A 129 2.13 -0.63 -8.39
C HIS A 129 0.99 -1.55 -7.93
N ILE A 130 0.98 -1.90 -6.64
CA ILE A 130 0.03 -2.85 -6.04
C ILE A 130 -0.99 -2.20 -5.09
N GLY A 131 -1.04 -0.86 -5.04
CA GLY A 131 -1.95 -0.12 -4.16
C GLY A 131 -1.57 -0.15 -2.69
N MET A 132 -2.57 -0.20 -1.81
CA MET A 132 -2.40 -0.35 -0.36
C MET A 132 -1.87 -1.75 -0.04
N VAL A 133 -0.67 -1.83 0.53
CA VAL A 133 0.00 -3.12 0.74
C VAL A 133 -0.71 -3.96 1.81
N ALA A 134 -1.35 -3.33 2.80
CA ALA A 134 -2.10 -4.03 3.84
C ALA A 134 -3.24 -4.90 3.30
N TYR A 135 -3.78 -4.64 2.11
CA TYR A 135 -4.85 -5.45 1.55
C TYR A 135 -4.48 -6.93 1.48
N TYR A 136 -3.26 -7.23 1.08
CA TYR A 136 -2.81 -8.60 0.85
C TYR A 136 -2.65 -9.40 2.16
N PRO A 137 -1.91 -8.93 3.19
CA PRO A 137 -1.84 -9.66 4.45
C PRO A 137 -3.21 -9.78 5.14
N MET A 138 -4.14 -8.84 4.96
CA MET A 138 -5.51 -8.95 5.47
C MET A 138 -6.27 -10.14 4.87
N MET A 139 -5.94 -10.60 3.65
CA MET A 139 -6.54 -11.81 3.08
C MET A 139 -6.26 -13.05 3.93
N ALA A 140 -5.09 -13.12 4.58
CA ALA A 140 -4.72 -14.25 5.45
C ALA A 140 -5.56 -14.32 6.74
N LEU A 141 -6.07 -13.18 7.23
CA LEU A 141 -6.88 -13.11 8.46
C LEU A 141 -8.16 -13.96 8.38
N THR A 142 -8.79 -14.03 7.19
CA THR A 142 -10.00 -14.85 6.98
C THR A 142 -9.75 -16.35 7.07
N HIS A 143 -8.47 -16.74 7.15
CA HIS A 143 -8.02 -18.12 7.29
C HIS A 143 -7.34 -18.38 8.63
N ASP A 144 -7.46 -17.48 9.61
CA ASP A 144 -6.76 -17.54 10.90
C ASP A 144 -5.23 -17.63 10.75
N MET A 145 -4.68 -16.96 9.74
CA MET A 145 -3.26 -16.94 9.42
C MET A 145 -2.67 -15.55 9.61
N ILE A 146 -1.37 -15.50 9.89
CA ILE A 146 -0.59 -14.27 9.81
C ILE A 146 -0.23 -14.02 8.34
N GLY A 147 -0.42 -12.78 7.87
CA GLY A 147 -0.02 -12.34 6.55
C GLY A 147 1.12 -11.33 6.58
N LEU A 148 2.00 -11.36 5.58
CA LEU A 148 3.05 -10.38 5.33
C LEU A 148 3.09 -10.06 3.84
N ALA A 149 3.18 -8.77 3.50
CA ALA A 149 3.38 -8.33 2.13
C ALA A 149 4.40 -7.18 2.07
N MET A 150 5.17 -7.14 1.00
CA MET A 150 6.14 -6.10 0.73
C MET A 150 6.12 -5.75 -0.76
N THR A 151 6.52 -4.54 -1.10
CA THR A 151 6.80 -4.16 -2.48
C THR A 151 7.93 -3.14 -2.53
N ASN A 152 8.84 -3.31 -3.48
CA ASN A 152 9.84 -2.29 -3.72
C ASN A 152 9.32 -1.24 -4.72
N ALA A 153 10.06 -0.17 -4.90
CA ALA A 153 9.70 0.90 -5.83
C ALA A 153 10.95 1.59 -6.39
N SER A 154 10.78 2.31 -7.50
CA SER A 154 11.83 3.13 -8.09
C SER A 154 12.41 4.15 -7.09
N PRO A 155 13.66 4.60 -7.27
CA PRO A 155 14.39 5.40 -6.29
C PRO A 155 13.68 6.68 -5.89
N SER A 156 13.51 6.87 -4.60
CA SER A 156 12.90 8.06 -4.00
C SER A 156 13.48 8.40 -2.62
N VAL A 157 14.10 7.41 -1.98
CA VAL A 157 14.66 7.50 -0.63
C VAL A 157 16.17 7.38 -0.71
N ARG A 158 16.89 8.25 0.03
CA ARG A 158 18.34 8.20 0.13
C ARG A 158 18.79 7.09 1.08
N PRO A 159 19.92 6.45 0.86
CA PRO A 159 20.59 5.66 1.90
C PRO A 159 20.86 6.51 3.15
N ALA A 160 20.97 5.88 4.31
CA ALA A 160 21.44 6.59 5.50
C ALA A 160 22.81 7.23 5.20
N LEU A 161 22.96 8.54 5.48
CA LEU A 161 24.11 9.36 5.14
C LEU A 161 24.35 9.58 3.62
N GLY A 162 23.50 9.03 2.77
CA GLY A 162 23.58 9.29 1.32
C GLY A 162 22.96 10.63 0.93
N ALA A 163 23.42 11.21 -0.17
CA ALA A 163 22.92 12.49 -0.70
C ALA A 163 21.84 12.33 -1.78
N ARG A 164 21.71 11.14 -2.38
CA ARG A 164 20.82 10.91 -3.52
C ARG A 164 19.91 9.71 -3.29
N PRO A 165 18.72 9.67 -3.92
CA PRO A 165 17.84 8.52 -3.83
C PRO A 165 18.48 7.28 -4.48
N ARG A 166 18.34 6.11 -3.82
CA ARG A 166 18.86 4.83 -4.31
C ARG A 166 17.88 3.68 -4.10
N ILE A 167 16.94 3.82 -3.18
CA ILE A 167 15.89 2.84 -2.88
C ILE A 167 14.53 3.52 -2.98
N GLY A 168 13.48 2.70 -3.11
CA GLY A 168 12.09 3.18 -3.07
C GLY A 168 11.61 3.48 -1.64
N THR A 169 10.32 3.78 -1.52
CA THR A 169 9.64 3.87 -0.21
C THR A 169 9.47 2.51 0.46
N ASN A 170 9.56 1.45 -0.33
CA ASN A 170 9.69 0.05 0.06
C ASN A 170 8.82 -0.32 1.26
N PRO A 171 7.48 -0.31 1.13
CA PRO A 171 6.57 -0.57 2.24
C PRO A 171 6.58 -2.03 2.68
N ILE A 172 6.29 -2.20 3.98
CA ILE A 172 6.05 -3.48 4.65
C ILE A 172 4.65 -3.43 5.24
N ALA A 173 3.85 -4.46 4.98
CA ALA A 173 2.56 -4.65 5.61
C ALA A 173 2.50 -6.03 6.30
N PHE A 174 1.89 -6.05 7.48
CA PHE A 174 1.75 -7.24 8.31
C PHE A 174 0.37 -7.26 8.93
N ALA A 175 -0.28 -8.42 8.96
CA ALA A 175 -1.57 -8.61 9.62
C ALA A 175 -1.54 -9.89 10.47
N ALA A 176 -2.12 -9.81 11.67
CA ALA A 176 -2.30 -10.93 12.57
C ALA A 176 -3.71 -10.89 13.18
N PRO A 177 -4.43 -12.04 13.23
CA PRO A 177 -5.79 -12.10 13.74
C PRO A 177 -5.80 -11.93 15.27
N ALA A 178 -6.83 -11.25 15.79
CA ALA A 178 -7.20 -11.19 17.19
C ALA A 178 -8.55 -11.88 17.42
N GLY A 179 -9.02 -11.94 18.66
CA GLY A 179 -10.29 -12.55 19.05
C GLY A 179 -11.41 -11.52 19.20
N GLU A 180 -11.44 -10.85 20.36
CA GLU A 180 -12.41 -9.80 20.68
C GLU A 180 -11.90 -8.40 20.30
N GLN A 181 -10.58 -8.21 20.26
CA GLN A 181 -9.96 -6.97 19.81
C GLN A 181 -9.94 -6.91 18.28
N ARG A 182 -9.68 -5.71 17.73
CA ARG A 182 -9.43 -5.55 16.31
C ARG A 182 -8.15 -6.25 15.91
N ASP A 183 -8.11 -6.83 14.71
CA ASP A 183 -6.90 -7.45 14.17
C ASP A 183 -5.75 -6.43 14.11
N PHE A 184 -4.53 -6.90 14.38
CA PHE A 184 -3.34 -6.09 14.20
C PHE A 184 -3.04 -5.96 12.71
N ILE A 185 -3.02 -4.72 12.19
CA ILE A 185 -2.76 -4.44 10.77
C ILE A 185 -1.76 -3.29 10.65
N LEU A 186 -0.52 -3.61 10.32
CA LEU A 186 0.53 -2.65 10.02
C LEU A 186 0.65 -2.46 8.51
N ASP A 187 0.68 -1.21 8.06
CA ASP A 187 1.09 -0.83 6.69
C ASP A 187 1.96 0.42 6.76
N MET A 188 3.22 0.28 6.47
CA MET A 188 4.16 1.38 6.60
C MET A 188 5.21 1.39 5.51
N ALA A 189 5.51 2.58 4.98
CA ALA A 189 6.72 2.81 4.21
C ALA A 189 7.96 2.69 5.12
N THR A 190 9.09 2.25 4.57
CA THR A 190 10.40 2.30 5.26
C THR A 190 11.08 3.66 5.14
N SER A 191 10.43 4.62 4.48
CA SER A 191 10.75 6.05 4.50
C SER A 191 10.04 6.78 5.65
N THR A 192 10.53 7.96 6.01
CA THR A 192 9.89 8.81 7.04
C THR A 192 8.45 9.16 6.67
N VAL A 193 8.14 9.27 5.38
CA VAL A 193 6.83 9.64 4.85
C VAL A 193 6.57 8.96 3.51
N ALA A 194 5.31 8.72 3.18
CA ALA A 194 4.91 8.27 1.85
C ALA A 194 5.02 9.42 0.83
N SER A 195 5.46 9.13 -0.39
CA SER A 195 5.60 10.11 -1.48
C SER A 195 4.32 10.89 -1.77
N GLY A 196 3.17 10.22 -1.68
CA GLY A 196 1.86 10.83 -1.90
C GLY A 196 1.54 11.98 -0.94
N LYS A 197 2.05 11.97 0.30
CA LYS A 197 1.87 13.06 1.25
C LYS A 197 2.63 14.33 0.84
N ILE A 198 3.82 14.21 0.24
CA ILE A 198 4.56 15.36 -0.31
C ILE A 198 3.81 15.91 -1.53
N GLY A 199 3.28 15.04 -2.39
CA GLY A 199 2.44 15.43 -3.52
C GLY A 199 1.15 16.15 -3.07
N LEU A 200 0.51 15.68 -2.01
CA LEU A 200 -0.65 16.34 -1.43
C LEU A 200 -0.31 17.71 -0.85
N ALA A 201 0.78 17.83 -0.08
CA ALA A 201 1.25 19.12 0.44
C ALA A 201 1.51 20.12 -0.69
N LYS A 202 2.07 19.67 -1.82
CA LYS A 202 2.27 20.50 -3.02
C LYS A 202 0.94 21.00 -3.60
N ARG A 203 -0.06 20.11 -3.78
CA ARG A 203 -1.39 20.50 -4.29
C ARG A 203 -2.10 21.52 -3.39
N LEU A 204 -1.94 21.35 -2.07
CA LEU A 204 -2.51 22.24 -1.07
C LEU A 204 -1.70 23.53 -0.85
N GLY A 205 -0.53 23.69 -1.49
CA GLY A 205 0.33 24.85 -1.33
C GLY A 205 0.89 25.01 0.09
N VAL A 206 1.10 23.91 0.82
CA VAL A 206 1.53 23.91 2.22
C VAL A 206 2.94 23.35 2.38
N LYS A 207 3.68 23.84 3.38
CA LYS A 207 5.02 23.38 3.70
C LYS A 207 5.00 21.96 4.25
N ILE A 208 6.10 21.21 4.03
CA ILE A 208 6.32 19.90 4.63
C ILE A 208 7.17 20.02 5.90
N PRO A 209 7.02 19.14 6.88
CA PRO A 209 7.87 19.11 8.06
C PRO A 209 9.35 18.88 7.71
N ALA A 210 10.24 19.59 8.40
CA ALA A 210 11.67 19.28 8.34
C ALA A 210 11.89 17.81 8.74
N GLY A 211 12.73 17.11 7.96
CA GLY A 211 13.00 15.70 8.19
C GLY A 211 12.26 14.73 7.26
N TRP A 212 11.27 15.18 6.48
CA TRP A 212 10.66 14.33 5.46
C TRP A 212 11.57 14.12 4.25
N ALA A 213 12.28 15.18 3.86
CA ALA A 213 13.18 15.17 2.71
C ALA A 213 14.36 16.10 2.92
N VAL A 214 15.38 15.92 2.07
CA VAL A 214 16.58 16.77 2.00
C VAL A 214 16.88 17.16 0.57
N THR A 215 17.59 18.28 0.38
CA THR A 215 18.17 18.68 -0.89
C THR A 215 19.37 17.77 -1.27
N ALA A 216 19.91 17.95 -2.46
CA ALA A 216 21.12 17.22 -2.90
C ALA A 216 22.36 17.54 -2.03
N GLU A 217 22.37 18.69 -1.35
CA GLU A 217 23.42 19.12 -0.40
C GLU A 217 23.19 18.56 1.01
N GLY A 218 22.04 17.89 1.25
CA GLY A 218 21.69 17.28 2.54
C GLY A 218 20.94 18.22 3.49
N GLU A 219 20.57 19.43 3.03
CA GLU A 219 19.81 20.39 3.84
C GLU A 219 18.34 19.99 3.96
N PRO A 220 17.69 20.21 5.12
CA PRO A 220 16.27 19.91 5.30
C PRO A 220 15.39 20.66 4.29
N LEU A 221 14.55 19.90 3.57
CA LEU A 221 13.57 20.45 2.65
C LEU A 221 12.26 20.69 3.38
N THR A 222 11.75 21.93 3.33
CA THR A 222 10.46 22.31 3.93
C THR A 222 9.43 22.81 2.92
N GLU A 223 9.84 23.13 1.70
CA GLU A 223 8.94 23.46 0.60
C GLU A 223 8.73 22.21 -0.27
N PRO A 224 7.47 21.85 -0.62
CA PRO A 224 7.19 20.70 -1.48
C PRO A 224 7.60 21.02 -2.92
N LEU A 225 8.80 20.61 -3.30
CA LEU A 225 9.32 20.80 -4.65
C LEU A 225 8.60 19.92 -5.68
N GLY A 226 8.75 20.24 -6.96
CA GLY A 226 8.25 19.48 -8.10
C GLY A 226 8.87 18.09 -8.25
N ASP A 227 9.15 17.69 -9.47
CA ASP A 227 9.73 16.38 -9.76
C ASP A 227 11.05 16.18 -9.01
N ARG A 228 11.20 14.99 -8.45
CA ARG A 228 12.32 14.65 -7.57
C ARG A 228 13.67 14.77 -8.28
N GLY A 229 13.83 14.04 -9.34
CA GLY A 229 15.10 13.99 -10.06
C GLY A 229 16.29 13.74 -9.13
N GLU A 230 17.41 14.43 -9.41
CA GLU A 230 18.59 14.40 -8.54
C GLU A 230 18.63 15.53 -7.50
N HIS A 231 17.59 16.38 -7.45
CA HIS A 231 17.61 17.62 -6.68
C HIS A 231 17.23 17.45 -5.22
N TRP A 232 16.46 16.40 -4.89
CA TRP A 232 16.07 16.11 -3.53
C TRP A 232 15.70 14.64 -3.34
N ALA A 233 15.75 14.16 -2.11
CA ALA A 233 15.42 12.79 -1.74
C ALA A 233 14.65 12.75 -0.40
N MET A 234 13.75 11.77 -0.27
CA MET A 234 13.12 11.47 1.01
C MET A 234 14.11 10.82 1.97
N ASN A 235 13.87 11.02 3.25
CA ASN A 235 14.64 10.37 4.30
C ASN A 235 14.09 8.96 4.59
N PRO A 236 14.96 8.00 4.93
CA PRO A 236 14.52 6.74 5.52
C PRO A 236 13.87 6.98 6.89
N LEU A 237 13.04 6.06 7.34
CA LEU A 237 12.47 6.06 8.69
C LEU A 237 13.57 6.25 9.74
N GLY A 238 13.34 7.15 10.70
CA GLY A 238 14.36 7.59 11.66
C GLY A 238 15.15 8.82 11.21
N ASN A 239 14.89 9.37 10.01
CA ASN A 239 15.37 10.66 9.49
C ASN A 239 16.88 10.89 9.61
N THR A 240 17.42 11.17 10.83
CA THR A 240 18.85 11.40 11.06
C THR A 240 19.56 10.15 11.58
N ARG A 241 20.89 10.19 11.62
CA ARG A 241 21.71 9.09 12.17
C ARG A 241 21.38 8.86 13.64
N GLU A 242 21.23 9.94 14.41
CA GLU A 242 20.94 9.94 15.83
C GLU A 242 19.54 9.38 16.12
N GLN A 243 18.57 9.65 15.25
CA GLN A 243 17.19 9.13 15.32
C GLN A 243 17.04 7.73 14.71
N GLY A 244 18.11 7.14 14.19
CA GLY A 244 18.12 5.77 13.71
C GLY A 244 17.78 5.58 12.24
N SER A 245 18.09 6.53 11.36
CA SER A 245 17.85 6.43 9.90
C SER A 245 18.42 5.16 9.25
N HIS A 246 19.50 4.59 9.82
CA HIS A 246 20.06 3.31 9.39
C HIS A 246 19.11 2.12 9.57
N LYS A 247 18.14 2.22 10.52
CA LYS A 247 17.13 1.18 10.75
C LYS A 247 16.11 1.16 9.61
N GLY A 248 15.52 2.32 9.28
CA GLY A 248 14.61 2.43 8.15
C GLY A 248 15.29 2.10 6.82
N TYR A 249 16.53 2.56 6.63
CA TYR A 249 17.33 2.19 5.47
C TYR A 249 17.56 0.68 5.38
N GLY A 250 17.93 0.04 6.49
CA GLY A 250 18.11 -1.41 6.55
C GLY A 250 16.83 -2.18 6.21
N LEU A 251 15.66 -1.76 6.76
CA LEU A 251 14.37 -2.33 6.39
C LEU A 251 14.05 -2.15 4.90
N GLY A 252 14.32 -0.97 4.32
CA GLY A 252 14.15 -0.72 2.89
C GLY A 252 14.99 -1.65 2.01
N LEU A 253 16.22 -1.99 2.45
CA LEU A 253 17.05 -2.98 1.76
C LEU A 253 16.51 -4.41 1.89
N VAL A 254 15.95 -4.80 3.05
CA VAL A 254 15.26 -6.09 3.21
C VAL A 254 14.14 -6.23 2.19
N VAL A 255 13.36 -5.17 1.98
CA VAL A 255 12.30 -5.17 0.95
C VAL A 255 12.89 -5.33 -0.45
N ASP A 256 13.93 -4.59 -0.82
CA ASP A 256 14.59 -4.75 -2.13
C ASP A 256 15.16 -6.17 -2.32
N ILE A 257 15.70 -6.79 -1.25
CA ILE A 257 16.23 -8.16 -1.31
C ILE A 257 15.10 -9.16 -1.57
N LEU A 258 14.02 -9.11 -0.80
CA LEU A 258 12.93 -10.11 -0.90
C LEU A 258 12.06 -9.90 -2.14
N CYS A 259 11.78 -8.65 -2.51
CA CYS A 259 10.97 -8.36 -3.69
C CYS A 259 11.80 -8.42 -4.98
N GLY A 260 12.93 -7.73 -5.01
CA GLY A 260 13.69 -7.46 -6.23
C GLY A 260 14.79 -8.46 -6.52
N VAL A 261 15.73 -8.63 -5.58
CA VAL A 261 16.89 -9.51 -5.77
C VAL A 261 16.46 -10.98 -5.83
N LEU A 262 15.59 -11.40 -4.92
CA LEU A 262 15.08 -12.78 -4.85
C LEU A 262 14.26 -13.17 -6.08
N SER A 263 13.47 -12.25 -6.62
CA SER A 263 12.68 -12.48 -7.84
C SER A 263 13.51 -12.40 -9.13
N GLY A 264 14.68 -11.76 -9.07
CA GLY A 264 15.48 -11.41 -10.26
C GLY A 264 14.88 -10.25 -11.06
N GLY A 265 13.88 -9.52 -10.52
CA GLY A 265 13.21 -8.40 -11.19
C GLY A 265 13.90 -7.04 -11.03
N GLY A 266 14.95 -6.95 -10.19
CA GLY A 266 15.70 -5.71 -10.00
C GLY A 266 15.37 -4.99 -8.69
N TYR A 267 16.26 -4.10 -8.27
CA TYR A 267 16.19 -3.33 -7.03
C TYR A 267 16.43 -1.84 -7.31
N GLY A 268 15.85 -0.99 -6.50
CA GLY A 268 16.12 0.44 -6.44
C GLY A 268 16.42 1.05 -7.81
N THR A 269 17.70 1.34 -8.09
CA THR A 269 18.15 2.01 -9.34
C THR A 269 18.04 1.15 -10.61
N GLN A 270 17.74 -0.12 -10.52
CA GLN A 270 17.49 -0.99 -11.68
C GLN A 270 16.02 -0.95 -12.13
N LEU A 271 15.12 -0.42 -11.28
CA LEU A 271 13.72 -0.32 -11.60
C LEU A 271 13.42 0.91 -12.47
N SER A 272 12.67 0.71 -13.53
CA SER A 272 12.09 1.81 -14.31
C SER A 272 10.97 2.52 -13.52
N ALA A 273 10.57 3.70 -13.97
CA ALA A 273 9.48 4.42 -13.32
C ALA A 273 8.17 3.61 -13.39
N GLY A 274 7.59 3.34 -12.24
CA GLY A 274 6.34 2.57 -12.14
C GLY A 274 6.53 1.05 -12.01
N GLU A 275 7.72 0.52 -12.23
CA GLU A 275 8.01 -0.89 -11.95
C GLU A 275 8.07 -1.16 -10.46
N ASN A 276 7.48 -2.28 -10.06
CA ASN A 276 7.46 -2.77 -8.68
C ASN A 276 7.54 -4.30 -8.68
N MET A 277 8.40 -4.83 -7.81
CA MET A 277 8.45 -6.25 -7.48
C MET A 277 7.79 -6.43 -6.12
N SER A 278 7.21 -7.61 -5.86
CA SER A 278 6.47 -7.83 -4.63
C SER A 278 6.82 -9.16 -3.98
N PHE A 279 6.61 -9.22 -2.68
CA PHE A 279 6.77 -10.43 -1.86
C PHE A 279 5.54 -10.62 -0.98
N MET A 280 4.99 -11.83 -0.97
CA MET A 280 3.83 -12.25 -0.19
C MET A 280 4.19 -13.44 0.67
N MET A 281 3.68 -13.51 1.91
CA MET A 281 3.85 -14.64 2.80
C MET A 281 2.62 -14.83 3.68
N ALA A 282 2.24 -16.07 3.91
CA ALA A 282 1.25 -16.46 4.90
C ALA A 282 1.85 -17.51 5.85
N ILE A 283 1.46 -17.45 7.13
CA ILE A 283 1.88 -18.39 8.18
C ILE A 283 0.61 -18.92 8.84
N ASP A 284 0.45 -20.25 8.80
CA ASP A 284 -0.67 -20.93 9.46
C ASP A 284 -0.39 -21.08 10.96
N ILE A 285 -1.14 -20.37 11.78
CA ILE A 285 -1.02 -20.36 13.24
C ILE A 285 -1.26 -21.77 13.81
N ALA A 286 -2.19 -22.54 13.22
CA ALA A 286 -2.53 -23.87 13.68
C ALA A 286 -1.38 -24.87 13.61
N LYS A 287 -0.36 -24.61 12.79
CA LYS A 287 0.86 -25.44 12.71
C LYS A 287 1.87 -25.16 13.83
N PHE A 288 1.67 -24.08 14.61
CA PHE A 288 2.54 -23.70 15.72
C PHE A 288 1.85 -23.88 17.08
N ARG A 289 0.56 -23.48 17.17
CA ARG A 289 -0.21 -23.54 18.42
C ARG A 289 -1.71 -23.48 18.14
N ASN A 290 -2.52 -23.69 19.17
CA ASN A 290 -3.96 -23.50 19.08
C ASN A 290 -4.31 -22.05 18.68
N VAL A 291 -5.22 -21.89 17.73
CA VAL A 291 -5.61 -20.59 17.17
C VAL A 291 -6.32 -19.71 18.21
N ASP A 292 -7.21 -20.27 19.01
CA ASP A 292 -7.96 -19.50 20.02
C ASP A 292 -7.02 -19.00 21.12
N ASP A 293 -6.03 -19.81 21.53
CA ASP A 293 -4.99 -19.40 22.47
C ASP A 293 -4.11 -18.28 21.90
N PHE A 294 -3.85 -18.30 20.60
CA PHE A 294 -3.12 -17.22 19.91
C PHE A 294 -3.94 -15.94 19.93
N LYS A 295 -5.20 -16.00 19.53
CA LYS A 295 -6.11 -14.84 19.48
C LYS A 295 -6.33 -14.23 20.85
N SER A 296 -6.53 -15.07 21.89
CA SER A 296 -6.65 -14.59 23.28
C SER A 296 -5.39 -13.85 23.74
N MET A 297 -4.20 -14.35 23.40
CA MET A 297 -2.93 -13.65 23.73
C MET A 297 -2.74 -12.37 22.93
N MET A 298 -3.26 -12.29 21.71
CA MET A 298 -3.29 -11.05 20.93
C MET A 298 -4.22 -10.01 21.58
N ASP A 299 -5.39 -10.46 22.06
CA ASP A 299 -6.35 -9.60 22.79
C ASP A 299 -5.72 -9.03 24.08
N ASP A 300 -5.03 -9.86 24.84
CA ASP A 300 -4.32 -9.45 26.06
C ASP A 300 -3.25 -8.38 25.71
N MET A 301 -2.42 -8.65 24.70
CA MET A 301 -1.36 -7.72 24.26
C MET A 301 -1.95 -6.39 23.79
N ILE A 302 -2.99 -6.39 22.97
CA ILE A 302 -3.63 -5.18 22.44
C ILE A 302 -4.27 -4.38 23.59
N SER A 303 -4.98 -5.08 24.48
CA SER A 303 -5.61 -4.46 25.66
C SER A 303 -4.59 -3.81 26.59
N GLU A 304 -3.43 -4.45 26.81
CA GLU A 304 -2.34 -3.88 27.62
C GLU A 304 -1.79 -2.60 26.97
N MET A 305 -1.60 -2.59 25.65
CA MET A 305 -1.16 -1.39 24.94
C MET A 305 -2.18 -0.25 25.06
N HIS A 306 -3.47 -0.54 24.84
CA HIS A 306 -4.55 0.46 24.98
C HIS A 306 -4.71 0.98 26.41
N ALA A 307 -4.46 0.16 27.43
CA ALA A 307 -4.53 0.54 28.84
C ALA A 307 -3.35 1.41 29.29
N THR A 308 -2.30 1.55 28.48
CA THR A 308 -1.14 2.39 28.80
C THR A 308 -1.57 3.85 28.91
N PRO A 309 -1.20 4.57 29.99
CA PRO A 309 -1.53 5.99 30.13
C PRO A 309 -0.98 6.81 28.96
N SER A 310 -1.86 7.59 28.30
CA SER A 310 -1.43 8.49 27.23
C SER A 310 -0.63 9.68 27.78
N ILE A 311 0.35 10.15 27.01
CA ILE A 311 1.08 11.41 27.28
C ILE A 311 0.23 12.66 27.05
N SER A 312 -0.93 12.50 26.37
CA SER A 312 -1.89 13.56 26.04
C SER A 312 -3.26 13.19 26.59
N SER A 313 -3.96 14.12 27.21
CA SER A 313 -5.34 13.92 27.64
C SER A 313 -6.35 13.88 26.50
N GLU A 314 -5.94 14.26 25.29
CA GLU A 314 -6.80 14.35 24.11
C GLU A 314 -6.69 13.13 23.18
N GLU A 315 -5.68 12.27 23.39
CA GLU A 315 -5.40 11.14 22.49
C GLU A 315 -5.25 9.84 23.31
N ARG A 316 -5.78 8.74 22.77
CA ARG A 316 -5.55 7.39 23.30
C ARG A 316 -4.29 6.77 22.71
N VAL A 317 -3.71 5.78 23.38
CA VAL A 317 -2.68 4.93 22.79
C VAL A 317 -3.33 4.08 21.68
N LEU A 318 -2.69 4.03 20.54
CA LEU A 318 -3.17 3.32 19.34
C LEU A 318 -2.29 2.11 19.05
N VAL A 319 -2.91 1.07 18.57
CA VAL A 319 -2.25 -0.09 17.97
C VAL A 319 -2.38 0.01 16.44
N ALA A 320 -1.43 -0.58 15.71
CA ALA A 320 -1.45 -0.53 14.24
C ALA A 320 -2.75 -1.14 13.69
N GLY A 321 -3.45 -0.38 12.86
CA GLY A 321 -4.76 -0.72 12.31
C GLY A 321 -5.93 0.02 12.96
N ASP A 322 -5.79 0.55 14.19
CA ASP A 322 -6.85 1.29 14.88
C ASP A 322 -7.36 2.51 14.10
N PRO A 323 -6.47 3.43 13.63
CA PRO A 323 -6.93 4.61 12.89
C PRO A 323 -7.67 4.27 11.61
N GLU A 324 -7.18 3.25 10.90
CA GLU A 324 -7.77 2.78 9.65
C GLU A 324 -9.13 2.12 9.90
N ALA A 325 -9.29 1.40 11.02
CA ALA A 325 -10.55 0.77 11.39
C ALA A 325 -11.59 1.83 11.80
N ASP A 326 -11.21 2.83 12.61
CA ASP A 326 -12.10 3.95 12.98
C ASP A 326 -12.59 4.69 11.72
N ILE A 327 -11.72 4.95 10.74
CA ILE A 327 -12.07 5.59 9.48
C ILE A 327 -12.97 4.68 8.64
N GLN A 328 -12.69 3.39 8.59
CA GLN A 328 -13.48 2.43 7.82
C GLN A 328 -14.91 2.34 8.34
N GLU A 329 -15.11 2.32 9.65
CA GLU A 329 -16.44 2.32 10.28
C GLU A 329 -17.24 3.58 9.89
N ASP A 330 -16.61 4.77 9.92
CA ASP A 330 -17.26 6.01 9.45
C ASP A 330 -17.62 5.92 7.96
N ARG A 331 -16.66 5.51 7.11
CA ARG A 331 -16.83 5.52 5.66
C ARG A 331 -17.81 4.46 5.15
N LEU A 332 -17.92 3.33 5.82
CA LEU A 332 -18.96 2.33 5.54
C LEU A 332 -20.36 2.87 5.84
N LYS A 333 -20.50 3.64 6.90
CA LYS A 333 -21.79 4.23 7.33
C LYS A 333 -22.17 5.48 6.54
N ASN A 334 -21.20 6.37 6.32
CA ASN A 334 -21.46 7.74 5.84
C ASN A 334 -20.97 7.97 4.40
N GLY A 335 -20.43 6.94 3.73
CA GLY A 335 -19.81 7.06 2.41
C GLY A 335 -18.34 7.49 2.48
N VAL A 336 -17.60 7.16 1.43
CA VAL A 336 -16.18 7.49 1.24
C VAL A 336 -16.04 8.92 0.72
N PRO A 337 -15.29 9.81 1.39
CA PRO A 337 -15.03 11.13 0.87
C PRO A 337 -14.02 11.05 -0.29
N VAL A 338 -14.43 11.47 -1.47
CA VAL A 338 -13.59 11.59 -2.67
C VAL A 338 -13.36 13.08 -2.94
N GLU A 339 -12.10 13.50 -3.10
CA GLU A 339 -11.75 14.89 -3.44
C GLU A 339 -12.54 15.34 -4.69
N ASN A 340 -13.13 16.54 -4.67
CA ASN A 340 -14.04 16.98 -5.73
C ASN A 340 -13.40 16.91 -7.12
N ASN A 341 -12.12 17.27 -7.25
CA ASN A 341 -11.42 17.14 -8.53
C ASN A 341 -11.32 15.68 -8.98
N GLN A 342 -11.05 14.74 -8.06
CA GLN A 342 -10.99 13.32 -8.39
C GLN A 342 -12.38 12.75 -8.71
N TYR A 343 -13.42 13.25 -8.06
CA TYR A 343 -14.80 12.92 -8.38
C TYR A 343 -15.15 13.31 -9.82
N ASP A 344 -14.82 14.52 -10.21
CA ASP A 344 -15.04 15.01 -11.58
C ASP A 344 -14.20 14.21 -12.58
N GLU A 345 -12.93 13.93 -12.29
CA GLU A 345 -12.05 13.11 -13.13
C GLU A 345 -12.61 11.69 -13.35
N LEU A 346 -13.17 11.05 -12.32
CA LEU A 346 -13.79 9.73 -12.44
C LEU A 346 -15.01 9.75 -13.34
N ARG A 347 -15.88 10.74 -13.21
CA ARG A 347 -17.07 10.93 -14.06
C ARG A 347 -16.72 11.23 -15.50
N ASP A 348 -15.80 12.16 -15.72
CA ASP A 348 -15.31 12.53 -17.04
C ASP A 348 -14.66 11.33 -17.73
N ARG A 349 -13.88 10.54 -16.98
CA ARG A 349 -13.26 9.33 -17.51
C ARG A 349 -14.30 8.29 -17.92
N ALA A 350 -15.32 8.05 -17.10
CA ALA A 350 -16.42 7.14 -17.43
C ALA A 350 -17.17 7.59 -18.70
N SER A 351 -17.49 8.90 -18.77
CA SER A 351 -18.13 9.51 -19.95
C SER A 351 -17.28 9.32 -21.22
N ASN A 352 -15.98 9.61 -21.16
CA ASN A 352 -15.06 9.50 -22.28
C ASN A 352 -14.91 8.04 -22.78
N LEU A 353 -15.04 7.07 -21.90
CA LEU A 353 -15.01 5.64 -22.22
C LEU A 353 -16.39 5.10 -22.66
N GLY A 354 -17.46 5.90 -22.55
CA GLY A 354 -18.81 5.47 -22.86
C GLY A 354 -19.35 4.40 -21.91
N VAL A 355 -18.83 4.35 -20.65
CA VAL A 355 -19.30 3.42 -19.63
C VAL A 355 -20.29 4.09 -18.68
N GLU A 356 -21.07 3.28 -17.97
CA GLU A 356 -22.09 3.77 -17.03
C GLU A 356 -21.46 4.56 -15.89
N ILE A 357 -22.16 5.60 -15.44
CA ILE A 357 -21.76 6.43 -14.29
C ILE A 357 -22.61 6.02 -13.11
N PHE A 358 -21.96 5.53 -12.04
CA PHE A 358 -22.59 5.06 -10.81
C PHE A 358 -22.46 6.04 -9.64
N ILE A 359 -21.64 7.11 -9.79
CA ILE A 359 -21.31 8.10 -8.74
C ILE A 359 -21.83 9.49 -9.10
#